data_91e495ddf55e875d5f59ba7af4b3c0ed
#
_entry.id   91e495ddf55e875d5f59ba7af4b3c0ed
#
_cell.length_a   1.000
_cell.length_b   1.000
_cell.length_c   1.000
_cell.angle_alpha   90.00
_cell.angle_beta   90.00
_cell.angle_gamma   90.00
#
_symmetry.space_group_name_H-M   'P 1'
#
loop_
_entity.id
_entity.type
_entity.pdbx_description
1 polymer ?
#
loop_
_entity_poly.entity_id
_entity_poly.type
_entity_poly.pdbx_seq_one_letter_code
_entity_poly.pdbx_strand_id
1 'polypeptide(L)'
;MHIVHTIAELRQALSSSAQPAFVPTMGNLHRGHLSLLKQASTLGDCTVASIFVNRLQFLPHEDFDSYPRTWQADCDALESVHCDILFAPREHDLYPEPQRYKVMADQVLASKLEGSFRPGFFDGVCTVVLKLFNAVFAGKPKGFAVFGKKDYQQLKVIEAMTKQFALPIDIVAGETARDHDGLALSSRNGYLTAQERLKAAALYRQLLSLSQAYQTLRGDKQVAAWCLAAEHNATRRLTELGWQVDYVSVRRRVDLEPPIDSQGQPIAKDSLVVLAAAKLGQTRLIDNLEF
;
A
#
# COMPACT_ATOMS: atom_id res chain seq x y z
N MET A 1 5.28 -16.33 19.23
CA MET A 1 5.84 -15.12 18.56
C MET A 1 6.85 -14.44 19.48
N HIS A 2 8.04 -14.05 18.95
CA HIS A 2 9.05 -13.29 19.71
C HIS A 2 8.87 -11.79 19.46
N ILE A 3 8.61 -11.01 20.51
CA ILE A 3 8.44 -9.56 20.41
C ILE A 3 9.76 -8.88 20.74
N VAL A 4 10.21 -7.98 19.85
CA VAL A 4 11.48 -7.23 19.98
C VAL A 4 11.24 -5.75 19.70
N HIS A 5 11.98 -4.87 20.41
CA HIS A 5 11.75 -3.43 20.33
C HIS A 5 12.95 -2.66 19.75
N THR A 6 14.13 -3.21 19.81
CA THR A 6 15.33 -2.56 19.29
C THR A 6 15.87 -3.27 18.04
N ILE A 7 16.63 -2.54 17.23
CA ILE A 7 17.30 -3.12 16.05
C ILE A 7 18.32 -4.20 16.47
N ALA A 8 18.95 -4.05 17.63
CA ALA A 8 19.89 -5.03 18.13
C ALA A 8 19.18 -6.37 18.49
N GLU A 9 18.08 -6.31 19.23
CA GLU A 9 17.25 -7.48 19.55
C GLU A 9 16.72 -8.15 18.27
N LEU A 10 16.23 -7.37 17.30
CA LEU A 10 15.74 -7.90 16.03
C LEU A 10 16.85 -8.67 15.28
N ARG A 11 18.04 -8.10 15.17
CA ARG A 11 19.18 -8.74 14.51
C ARG A 11 19.64 -10.00 15.24
N GLN A 12 19.59 -10.00 16.56
CA GLN A 12 19.88 -11.18 17.37
C GLN A 12 18.82 -12.29 17.12
N ALA A 13 17.54 -11.93 17.13
CA ALA A 13 16.45 -12.87 16.85
C ALA A 13 16.56 -13.47 15.42
N LEU A 14 17.04 -12.68 14.46
CA LEU A 14 17.26 -13.08 13.07
C LEU A 14 18.61 -13.77 12.83
N SER A 15 19.45 -14.01 13.84
CA SER A 15 20.82 -14.50 13.63
C SER A 15 20.90 -15.83 12.87
N SER A 16 19.93 -16.74 13.08
CA SER A 16 19.83 -18.04 12.39
C SER A 16 19.07 -18.01 11.07
N SER A 17 18.35 -16.93 10.77
CA SER A 17 17.61 -16.80 9.51
C SER A 17 18.55 -16.33 8.38
N ALA A 18 18.49 -17.01 7.24
CA ALA A 18 19.23 -16.63 6.03
C ALA A 18 18.37 -15.81 5.05
N GLN A 19 17.06 -16.05 5.03
CA GLN A 19 16.13 -15.46 4.09
C GLN A 19 14.83 -15.04 4.79
N PRO A 20 14.85 -14.00 5.64
CA PRO A 20 13.64 -13.54 6.32
C PRO A 20 12.60 -13.01 5.34
N ALA A 21 11.31 -13.21 5.67
CA ALA A 21 10.17 -12.62 4.96
C ALA A 21 9.47 -11.60 5.86
N PHE A 22 9.39 -10.36 5.39
CA PHE A 22 8.99 -9.20 6.18
C PHE A 22 7.70 -8.56 5.70
N VAL A 23 6.81 -8.22 6.62
CA VAL A 23 5.57 -7.46 6.38
C VAL A 23 5.56 -6.22 7.25
N PRO A 24 5.88 -5.03 6.71
CA PRO A 24 5.78 -3.78 7.47
C PRO A 24 4.32 -3.36 7.64
N THR A 25 3.94 -3.01 8.88
CA THR A 25 2.60 -2.48 9.20
C THR A 25 2.67 -1.30 10.17
N MET A 26 1.57 -0.59 10.30
CA MET A 26 1.38 0.44 11.32
C MET A 26 0.48 0.00 12.47
N GLY A 27 0.15 -1.30 12.57
CA GLY A 27 -0.82 -1.83 13.54
C GLY A 27 -2.28 -1.69 13.06
N ASN A 28 -3.21 -1.89 14.00
CA ASN A 28 -4.65 -2.02 13.73
C ASN A 28 -4.91 -3.04 12.62
N LEU A 29 -4.40 -4.26 12.88
CA LEU A 29 -4.34 -5.32 11.89
C LEU A 29 -5.72 -5.84 11.54
N HIS A 30 -5.89 -6.18 10.28
CA HIS A 30 -7.11 -6.78 9.75
C HIS A 30 -6.76 -7.97 8.84
N ARG A 31 -7.76 -8.72 8.40
CA ARG A 31 -7.58 -9.92 7.54
C ARG A 31 -6.65 -9.68 6.32
N GLY A 32 -6.61 -8.45 5.79
CA GLY A 32 -5.68 -8.09 4.71
C GLY A 32 -4.22 -8.18 5.14
N HIS A 33 -3.85 -7.65 6.31
CA HIS A 33 -2.49 -7.79 6.83
C HIS A 33 -2.14 -9.26 7.12
N LEU A 34 -3.09 -10.01 7.67
CA LEU A 34 -2.88 -11.42 7.97
C LEU A 34 -2.69 -12.27 6.70
N SER A 35 -3.34 -11.92 5.59
CA SER A 35 -3.10 -12.58 4.31
C SER A 35 -1.69 -12.35 3.77
N LEU A 36 -1.13 -11.14 3.96
CA LEU A 36 0.27 -10.84 3.60
C LEU A 36 1.26 -11.66 4.45
N LEU A 37 0.99 -11.82 5.75
CA LEU A 37 1.81 -12.66 6.63
C LEU A 37 1.76 -14.13 6.25
N LYS A 38 0.56 -14.65 5.92
CA LYS A 38 0.42 -16.02 5.39
C LYS A 38 1.18 -16.21 4.07
N GLN A 39 1.20 -15.20 3.20
CA GLN A 39 2.03 -15.24 1.99
C GLN A 39 3.52 -15.19 2.35
N ALA A 40 3.93 -14.31 3.27
CA ALA A 40 5.32 -14.22 3.73
C ALA A 40 5.85 -15.54 4.29
N SER A 41 5.04 -16.27 5.06
CA SER A 41 5.44 -17.56 5.65
C SER A 41 5.73 -18.67 4.62
N THR A 42 5.33 -18.47 3.36
CA THR A 42 5.66 -19.41 2.26
C THR A 42 6.92 -19.04 1.48
N LEU A 43 7.52 -17.89 1.77
CA LEU A 43 8.62 -17.31 0.98
C LEU A 43 9.97 -17.43 1.69
N GLY A 44 10.01 -17.18 2.98
CA GLY A 44 11.24 -17.13 3.76
C GLY A 44 11.34 -18.20 4.85
N ASP A 45 12.46 -18.20 5.55
CA ASP A 45 12.76 -19.11 6.65
C ASP A 45 12.38 -18.56 8.04
N CYS A 46 11.95 -17.28 8.09
CA CYS A 46 11.49 -16.61 9.31
C CYS A 46 10.55 -15.45 8.92
N THR A 47 9.36 -15.45 9.49
CA THR A 47 8.34 -14.44 9.23
C THR A 47 8.46 -13.29 10.22
N VAL A 48 8.64 -12.08 9.72
CA VAL A 48 8.77 -10.85 10.53
C VAL A 48 7.63 -9.91 10.21
N ALA A 49 6.90 -9.45 11.22
CA ALA A 49 6.02 -8.30 11.11
C ALA A 49 6.64 -7.09 11.82
N SER A 50 6.34 -5.87 11.36
CA SER A 50 6.55 -4.70 12.22
C SER A 50 5.24 -3.99 12.53
N ILE A 51 5.17 -3.37 13.71
CA ILE A 51 4.13 -2.40 14.06
C ILE A 51 4.84 -1.09 14.43
N PHE A 52 4.78 -0.13 13.50
CA PHE A 52 5.36 1.20 13.70
C PHE A 52 4.57 2.29 12.97
N VAL A 53 3.95 3.20 13.71
CA VAL A 53 3.25 4.37 13.15
C VAL A 53 4.28 5.44 12.84
N ASN A 54 4.60 5.63 11.55
CA ASN A 54 5.67 6.51 11.11
C ASN A 54 5.20 7.96 10.94
N ARG A 55 5.63 8.86 11.82
CA ARG A 55 5.28 10.29 11.75
C ARG A 55 5.66 10.95 10.43
N LEU A 56 6.77 10.53 9.80
CA LEU A 56 7.30 11.17 8.58
C LEU A 56 6.38 11.04 7.36
N GLN A 57 5.42 10.12 7.38
CA GLN A 57 4.47 9.89 6.29
C GLN A 57 3.07 10.49 6.55
N PHE A 58 2.90 11.27 7.61
CA PHE A 58 1.66 11.97 7.90
C PHE A 58 1.82 13.48 7.65
N LEU A 59 0.87 14.07 6.97
CA LEU A 59 0.77 15.52 6.88
C LEU A 59 0.26 16.08 8.23
N PRO A 60 0.53 17.38 8.54
CA PRO A 60 0.16 17.98 9.83
C PRO A 60 -1.33 17.89 10.20
N HIS A 61 -2.21 17.74 9.21
CA HIS A 61 -3.67 17.66 9.39
C HIS A 61 -4.23 16.23 9.27
N GLU A 62 -3.34 15.23 9.10
CA GLU A 62 -3.73 13.82 9.02
C GLU A 62 -3.85 13.16 10.40
N ASP A 63 -4.36 11.95 10.41
CA ASP A 63 -4.79 11.17 11.58
C ASP A 63 -3.65 10.54 12.40
N PHE A 64 -2.44 11.11 12.42
CA PHE A 64 -1.30 10.52 13.14
C PHE A 64 -1.58 10.30 14.64
N ASP A 65 -2.10 11.33 15.32
CA ASP A 65 -2.33 11.26 16.76
C ASP A 65 -3.53 10.37 17.11
N SER A 66 -4.53 10.32 16.23
CA SER A 66 -5.74 9.49 16.35
C SER A 66 -5.64 8.14 15.65
N TYR A 67 -4.51 7.82 15.03
CA TYR A 67 -4.32 6.54 14.34
C TYR A 67 -4.50 5.38 15.32
N PRO A 68 -5.35 4.40 15.01
CA PRO A 68 -5.71 3.33 15.95
C PRO A 68 -4.49 2.52 16.41
N ARG A 69 -4.39 2.32 17.71
CA ARG A 69 -3.35 1.51 18.36
C ARG A 69 -4.01 0.40 19.15
N THR A 70 -4.02 -0.79 18.61
CA THR A 70 -4.76 -1.97 19.11
C THR A 70 -3.81 -3.09 19.51
N TRP A 71 -2.84 -2.78 20.37
CA TRP A 71 -1.68 -3.62 20.66
C TRP A 71 -2.04 -5.09 20.95
N GLN A 72 -2.92 -5.36 21.92
CA GLN A 72 -3.24 -6.74 22.27
C GLN A 72 -3.92 -7.50 21.13
N ALA A 73 -4.90 -6.87 20.48
CA ALA A 73 -5.58 -7.47 19.33
C ALA A 73 -4.62 -7.72 18.15
N ASP A 74 -3.64 -6.84 17.95
CA ASP A 74 -2.62 -7.00 16.93
C ASP A 74 -1.67 -8.17 17.26
N CYS A 75 -1.25 -8.31 18.52
CA CYS A 75 -0.44 -9.46 18.97
C CYS A 75 -1.20 -10.78 18.78
N ASP A 76 -2.45 -10.85 19.25
CA ASP A 76 -3.29 -12.05 19.12
C ASP A 76 -3.51 -12.41 17.63
N ALA A 77 -3.71 -11.41 16.78
CA ALA A 77 -3.85 -11.61 15.33
C ALA A 77 -2.58 -12.16 14.70
N LEU A 78 -1.39 -11.63 15.04
CA LEU A 78 -0.10 -12.12 14.54
C LEU A 78 0.20 -13.56 15.02
N GLU A 79 -0.10 -13.87 16.27
CA GLU A 79 0.04 -15.23 16.80
C GLU A 79 -0.88 -16.24 16.10
N SER A 80 -2.10 -15.81 15.74
CA SER A 80 -3.06 -16.66 15.02
C SER A 80 -2.59 -17.11 13.63
N VAL A 81 -1.63 -16.40 13.04
CA VAL A 81 -1.02 -16.71 11.74
C VAL A 81 0.43 -17.18 11.87
N HIS A 82 0.85 -17.52 13.10
CA HIS A 82 2.18 -18.05 13.40
C HIS A 82 3.33 -17.13 12.95
N CYS A 83 3.20 -15.80 13.14
CA CYS A 83 4.29 -14.88 12.93
C CYS A 83 5.44 -15.20 13.90
N ASP A 84 6.67 -15.33 13.41
CA ASP A 84 7.82 -15.71 14.25
C ASP A 84 8.29 -14.52 15.10
N ILE A 85 8.47 -13.35 14.49
CA ILE A 85 9.00 -12.15 15.13
C ILE A 85 8.07 -10.95 14.89
N LEU A 86 7.73 -10.24 15.97
CA LEU A 86 7.12 -8.91 15.91
C LEU A 86 8.16 -7.88 16.30
N PHE A 87 8.55 -7.03 15.35
CA PHE A 87 9.37 -5.85 15.59
C PHE A 87 8.48 -4.63 15.88
N ALA A 88 8.46 -4.17 17.12
CA ALA A 88 7.63 -3.06 17.57
C ALA A 88 8.49 -1.95 18.22
N PRO A 89 9.29 -1.23 17.41
CA PRO A 89 10.15 -0.17 17.94
C PRO A 89 9.31 1.04 18.38
N ARG A 90 9.74 1.72 19.42
CA ARG A 90 9.26 3.08 19.71
C ARG A 90 9.94 4.07 18.76
N GLU A 91 9.40 5.29 18.69
CA GLU A 91 9.95 6.30 17.78
C GLU A 91 11.44 6.54 18.01
N HIS A 92 11.91 6.64 19.26
CA HIS A 92 13.32 6.84 19.57
C HIS A 92 14.21 5.60 19.34
N ASP A 93 13.64 4.39 19.27
CA ASP A 93 14.42 3.19 18.94
C ASP A 93 14.73 3.14 17.43
N LEU A 94 13.80 3.62 16.61
CA LEU A 94 13.98 3.68 15.14
C LEU A 94 14.59 5.03 14.70
N TYR A 95 14.28 6.13 15.39
CA TYR A 95 14.77 7.48 15.16
C TYR A 95 15.39 8.04 16.45
N PRO A 96 16.63 7.61 16.82
CA PRO A 96 17.29 8.07 18.06
C PRO A 96 17.66 9.56 18.01
N GLU A 97 17.72 10.13 16.81
CA GLU A 97 17.93 11.55 16.53
C GLU A 97 16.87 12.04 15.53
N PRO A 98 16.62 13.37 15.46
CA PRO A 98 15.77 13.94 14.42
C PRO A 98 16.23 13.48 13.03
N GLN A 99 15.34 12.84 12.26
CA GLN A 99 15.68 12.26 10.96
C GLN A 99 15.90 13.36 9.91
N ARG A 100 17.14 13.76 9.74
CA ARG A 100 17.59 14.80 8.78
C ARG A 100 17.90 14.21 7.41
N TYR A 101 18.48 13.01 7.36
CA TYR A 101 18.71 12.28 6.11
C TYR A 101 17.43 11.57 5.70
N LYS A 102 16.91 11.90 4.52
CA LYS A 102 15.68 11.32 4.00
C LYS A 102 15.95 10.70 2.63
N VAL A 103 15.20 9.66 2.30
CA VAL A 103 15.15 9.13 0.95
C VAL A 103 14.15 9.97 0.18
N MET A 104 14.60 10.64 -0.88
CA MET A 104 13.71 11.28 -1.84
C MET A 104 13.16 10.22 -2.78
N ALA A 105 11.84 10.12 -2.84
CA ALA A 105 11.18 9.22 -3.79
C ALA A 105 11.35 9.76 -5.23
N ASP A 106 11.37 8.85 -6.21
CA ASP A 106 11.39 9.24 -7.63
C ASP A 106 10.18 10.12 -7.95
N GLN A 107 10.44 11.38 -8.30
CA GLN A 107 9.40 12.38 -8.52
C GLN A 107 8.48 12.03 -9.70
N VAL A 108 8.99 11.31 -10.72
CA VAL A 108 8.16 10.85 -11.85
C VAL A 108 7.07 9.91 -11.35
N LEU A 109 7.38 9.06 -10.37
CA LEU A 109 6.43 8.11 -9.81
C LEU A 109 5.67 8.68 -8.60
N ALA A 110 6.31 9.51 -7.78
CA ALA A 110 5.81 9.95 -6.49
C ALA A 110 4.99 11.27 -6.53
N SER A 111 5.03 12.06 -7.62
CA SER A 111 4.33 13.36 -7.69
C SER A 111 2.92 13.28 -8.29
N LYS A 112 2.49 12.11 -8.77
CA LYS A 112 1.17 11.90 -9.35
C LYS A 112 0.22 11.18 -8.38
N LEU A 113 -1.06 11.09 -8.69
CA LEU A 113 -2.06 10.34 -7.94
C LEU A 113 -2.02 10.71 -6.43
N GLU A 114 -1.76 9.73 -5.56
CA GLU A 114 -1.65 9.93 -4.11
C GLU A 114 -0.64 11.04 -3.74
N GLY A 115 0.49 11.07 -4.43
CA GLY A 115 1.53 12.07 -4.17
C GLY A 115 1.14 13.50 -4.52
N SER A 116 0.23 13.72 -5.48
CA SER A 116 -0.32 15.06 -5.79
C SER A 116 -1.17 15.61 -4.64
N PHE A 117 -1.84 14.73 -3.89
CA PHE A 117 -2.71 15.08 -2.76
C PHE A 117 -1.98 15.07 -1.42
N ARG A 118 -0.83 14.37 -1.36
CA ARG A 118 -0.02 14.20 -0.14
C ARG A 118 1.47 14.49 -0.42
N PRO A 119 1.85 15.76 -0.67
CA PRO A 119 3.25 16.10 -0.97
C PRO A 119 4.19 15.65 0.15
N GLY A 120 5.31 14.99 -0.20
CA GLY A 120 6.28 14.45 0.74
C GLY A 120 5.91 13.11 1.40
N PHE A 121 4.70 12.60 1.19
CA PHE A 121 4.25 11.33 1.74
C PHE A 121 5.21 10.18 1.38
N PHE A 122 5.55 10.05 0.11
CA PHE A 122 6.43 8.97 -0.36
C PHE A 122 7.88 9.10 0.11
N ASP A 123 8.38 10.31 0.36
CA ASP A 123 9.69 10.50 0.99
C ASP A 123 9.70 9.95 2.43
N GLY A 124 8.61 10.17 3.17
CA GLY A 124 8.41 9.59 4.48
C GLY A 124 8.34 8.06 4.45
N VAL A 125 7.59 7.51 3.48
CA VAL A 125 7.46 6.05 3.27
C VAL A 125 8.80 5.43 2.88
N CYS A 126 9.50 5.97 1.88
CA CYS A 126 10.80 5.46 1.45
C CYS A 126 11.83 5.48 2.59
N THR A 127 11.82 6.56 3.38
CA THR A 127 12.74 6.70 4.51
C THR A 127 12.51 5.64 5.57
N VAL A 128 11.26 5.42 6.02
CA VAL A 128 10.97 4.40 7.04
C VAL A 128 11.19 2.99 6.51
N VAL A 129 10.74 2.71 5.27
CA VAL A 129 10.89 1.37 4.67
C VAL A 129 12.36 1.02 4.51
N LEU A 130 13.21 1.94 4.03
CA LEU A 130 14.65 1.69 3.94
C LEU A 130 15.26 1.44 5.33
N LYS A 131 14.86 2.17 6.37
CA LYS A 131 15.32 1.90 7.76
C LYS A 131 14.89 0.52 8.24
N LEU A 132 13.65 0.14 8.02
CA LEU A 132 13.13 -1.19 8.38
C LEU A 132 13.84 -2.29 7.59
N PHE A 133 14.09 -2.09 6.29
CA PHE A 133 14.84 -3.02 5.47
C PHE A 133 16.27 -3.21 5.99
N ASN A 134 16.96 -2.12 6.34
CA ASN A 134 18.27 -2.20 6.97
C ASN A 134 18.26 -2.88 8.35
N ALA A 135 17.18 -2.74 9.11
CA ALA A 135 17.04 -3.43 10.38
C ALA A 135 16.89 -4.95 10.20
N VAL A 136 16.04 -5.38 9.27
CA VAL A 136 15.67 -6.79 9.02
C VAL A 136 16.73 -7.52 8.17
N PHE A 137 17.21 -6.89 7.09
CA PHE A 137 17.96 -7.57 6.04
C PHE A 137 19.47 -7.30 6.06
N ALA A 138 19.99 -6.48 6.98
CA ALA A 138 21.43 -6.22 7.03
C ALA A 138 22.22 -7.52 7.20
N GLY A 139 23.17 -7.77 6.29
CA GLY A 139 24.00 -8.98 6.29
C GLY A 139 23.30 -10.25 5.81
N LYS A 140 22.06 -10.17 5.33
CA LYS A 140 21.35 -11.30 4.75
C LYS A 140 21.64 -11.39 3.25
N PRO A 141 21.89 -12.61 2.70
CA PRO A 141 22.18 -12.79 1.28
C PRO A 141 20.96 -12.51 0.39
N LYS A 142 19.75 -12.71 0.94
CA LYS A 142 18.47 -12.47 0.29
C LYS A 142 17.37 -12.27 1.33
N GLY A 143 16.28 -11.61 0.96
CA GLY A 143 15.07 -11.51 1.76
C GLY A 143 13.85 -11.23 0.91
N PHE A 144 12.68 -11.30 1.53
CA PHE A 144 11.39 -11.02 0.91
C PHE A 144 10.67 -9.94 1.70
N ALA A 145 10.06 -8.97 1.03
CA ALA A 145 9.20 -8.01 1.67
C ALA A 145 7.84 -7.99 0.98
N VAL A 146 6.76 -8.24 1.73
CA VAL A 146 5.42 -8.39 1.17
C VAL A 146 4.62 -7.12 1.42
N PHE A 147 4.09 -6.53 0.35
CA PHE A 147 3.27 -5.32 0.38
C PHE A 147 1.92 -5.55 -0.30
N GLY A 148 0.85 -5.00 0.26
CA GLY A 148 -0.48 -5.13 -0.32
C GLY A 148 -0.66 -4.26 -1.57
N LYS A 149 -1.26 -4.81 -2.63
CA LYS A 149 -1.65 -4.08 -3.84
C LYS A 149 -2.65 -2.95 -3.56
N LYS A 150 -3.34 -2.97 -2.43
CA LYS A 150 -4.26 -1.90 -2.05
C LYS A 150 -3.59 -0.52 -2.10
N ASP A 151 -2.37 -0.41 -1.61
CA ASP A 151 -1.56 0.80 -1.65
C ASP A 151 -0.63 0.77 -2.89
N TYR A 152 -1.25 0.68 -4.07
CA TYR A 152 -0.60 0.31 -5.34
C TYR A 152 0.56 1.22 -5.73
N GLN A 153 0.39 2.54 -5.63
CA GLN A 153 1.47 3.48 -5.93
C GLN A 153 2.62 3.34 -4.92
N GLN A 154 2.31 3.11 -3.64
CA GLN A 154 3.34 2.83 -2.62
C GLN A 154 4.13 1.57 -2.97
N LEU A 155 3.47 0.49 -3.39
CA LEU A 155 4.13 -0.72 -3.85
C LEU A 155 5.11 -0.42 -4.99
N LYS A 156 4.69 0.35 -6.01
CA LYS A 156 5.55 0.73 -7.15
C LYS A 156 6.73 1.60 -6.75
N VAL A 157 6.52 2.54 -5.84
CA VAL A 157 7.61 3.38 -5.29
C VAL A 157 8.64 2.53 -4.54
N ILE A 158 8.18 1.56 -3.74
CA ILE A 158 9.07 0.67 -2.97
C ILE A 158 9.81 -0.31 -3.90
N GLU A 159 9.14 -0.87 -4.91
CA GLU A 159 9.79 -1.69 -5.94
C GLU A 159 10.93 -0.92 -6.63
N ALA A 160 10.65 0.30 -7.07
CA ALA A 160 11.65 1.16 -7.72
C ALA A 160 12.82 1.51 -6.78
N MET A 161 12.54 1.90 -5.54
CA MET A 161 13.56 2.19 -4.53
C MET A 161 14.46 0.96 -4.28
N THR A 162 13.86 -0.20 -4.04
CA THR A 162 14.59 -1.44 -3.75
C THR A 162 15.53 -1.81 -4.90
N LYS A 163 15.05 -1.69 -6.14
CA LYS A 163 15.85 -1.92 -7.35
C LYS A 163 16.99 -0.93 -7.50
N GLN A 164 16.73 0.37 -7.34
CA GLN A 164 17.75 1.42 -7.56
C GLN A 164 18.83 1.41 -6.48
N PHE A 165 18.47 1.04 -5.23
CA PHE A 165 19.46 0.86 -4.15
C PHE A 165 20.14 -0.52 -4.18
N ALA A 166 19.86 -1.36 -5.19
CA ALA A 166 20.41 -2.71 -5.35
C ALA A 166 20.28 -3.56 -4.06
N LEU A 167 19.15 -3.43 -3.36
CA LEU A 167 18.92 -4.19 -2.14
C LEU A 167 18.64 -5.67 -2.48
N PRO A 168 19.20 -6.64 -1.76
CA PRO A 168 18.98 -8.07 -2.00
C PRO A 168 17.61 -8.51 -1.45
N ILE A 169 16.54 -7.82 -1.84
CA ILE A 169 15.18 -7.99 -1.32
C ILE A 169 14.22 -8.13 -2.50
N ASP A 170 13.50 -9.23 -2.56
CA ASP A 170 12.40 -9.40 -3.50
C ASP A 170 11.14 -8.75 -2.92
N ILE A 171 10.59 -7.74 -3.61
CA ILE A 171 9.30 -7.16 -3.27
C ILE A 171 8.19 -8.04 -3.83
N VAL A 172 7.31 -8.52 -2.96
CA VAL A 172 6.21 -9.42 -3.31
C VAL A 172 4.89 -8.72 -3.09
N ALA A 173 4.08 -8.66 -4.16
CA ALA A 173 2.76 -8.06 -4.10
C ALA A 173 1.74 -9.05 -3.53
N GLY A 174 0.96 -8.63 -2.52
CA GLY A 174 -0.18 -9.36 -2.00
C GLY A 174 -1.50 -8.79 -2.50
N GLU A 175 -2.46 -9.64 -2.82
CA GLU A 175 -3.75 -9.23 -3.34
C GLU A 175 -4.55 -8.38 -2.34
N THR A 176 -5.36 -7.44 -2.87
CA THR A 176 -6.22 -6.61 -2.04
C THR A 176 -7.32 -7.45 -1.40
N ALA A 177 -7.24 -7.63 -0.08
CA ALA A 177 -8.29 -8.30 0.66
C ALA A 177 -9.54 -7.41 0.76
N ARG A 178 -10.70 -8.00 0.53
CA ARG A 178 -11.99 -7.29 0.49
C ARG A 178 -12.99 -7.89 1.46
N ASP A 179 -13.94 -7.08 1.86
CA ASP A 179 -15.12 -7.56 2.56
C ASP A 179 -16.10 -8.21 1.56
N HIS A 180 -17.14 -8.86 2.06
CA HIS A 180 -18.14 -9.60 1.27
C HIS A 180 -18.84 -8.74 0.20
N ASP A 181 -18.94 -7.43 0.41
CA ASP A 181 -19.57 -6.47 -0.51
C ASP A 181 -18.55 -5.82 -1.50
N GLY A 182 -17.27 -6.23 -1.44
CA GLY A 182 -16.19 -5.76 -2.30
C GLY A 182 -15.37 -4.59 -1.71
N LEU A 183 -15.75 -4.01 -0.57
CA LEU A 183 -14.96 -2.95 0.06
C LEU A 183 -13.56 -3.43 0.40
N ALA A 184 -12.53 -2.75 -0.07
CA ALA A 184 -11.14 -3.02 0.31
C ALA A 184 -10.95 -2.86 1.83
N LEU A 185 -10.32 -3.83 2.48
CA LEU A 185 -10.05 -3.77 3.91
C LEU A 185 -9.00 -2.69 4.20
N SER A 186 -9.30 -1.86 5.20
CA SER A 186 -8.46 -0.76 5.65
C SER A 186 -8.69 -0.49 7.13
N SER A 187 -7.64 -0.11 7.84
CA SER A 187 -7.75 0.38 9.22
C SER A 187 -8.70 1.58 9.35
N ARG A 188 -8.83 2.40 8.29
CA ARG A 188 -9.73 3.55 8.24
C ARG A 188 -11.21 3.17 8.04
N ASN A 189 -11.53 1.93 7.70
CA ASN A 189 -12.94 1.50 7.61
C ASN A 189 -13.66 1.62 8.96
N GLY A 190 -12.94 1.56 10.08
CA GLY A 190 -13.47 1.78 11.41
C GLY A 190 -13.96 3.22 11.70
N TYR A 191 -13.58 4.18 10.86
CA TYR A 191 -14.06 5.58 10.99
C TYR A 191 -15.41 5.81 10.31
N LEU A 192 -15.87 4.88 9.46
CA LEU A 192 -17.14 4.99 8.76
C LEU A 192 -18.30 4.81 9.72
N THR A 193 -19.27 5.72 9.64
CA THR A 193 -20.58 5.50 10.27
C THR A 193 -21.29 4.29 9.62
N ALA A 194 -22.30 3.74 10.28
CA ALA A 194 -23.07 2.61 9.73
C ALA A 194 -23.67 2.94 8.33
N GLN A 195 -24.14 4.17 8.13
CA GLN A 195 -24.68 4.60 6.84
C GLN A 195 -23.59 4.75 5.77
N GLU A 196 -22.43 5.29 6.12
CA GLU A 196 -21.29 5.40 5.22
C GLU A 196 -20.76 4.02 4.86
N ARG A 197 -20.67 3.09 5.83
CA ARG A 197 -20.21 1.72 5.58
C ARG A 197 -21.06 1.00 4.51
N LEU A 198 -22.39 1.19 4.51
CA LEU A 198 -23.28 0.64 3.50
C LEU A 198 -23.04 1.20 2.09
N LYS A 199 -22.53 2.43 2.00
CA LYS A 199 -22.21 3.11 0.75
C LYS A 199 -20.77 2.89 0.29
N ALA A 200 -19.87 2.49 1.19
CA ALA A 200 -18.42 2.48 0.94
C ALA A 200 -18.00 1.55 -0.22
N ALA A 201 -18.69 0.43 -0.41
CA ALA A 201 -18.44 -0.49 -1.51
C ALA A 201 -18.74 0.10 -2.91
N ALA A 202 -19.39 1.28 -2.99
CA ALA A 202 -19.64 1.96 -4.26
C ALA A 202 -18.33 2.30 -4.98
N LEU A 203 -17.25 2.63 -4.24
CA LEU A 203 -15.93 2.88 -4.82
C LEU A 203 -15.48 1.69 -5.66
N TYR A 204 -15.40 0.50 -5.07
CA TYR A 204 -15.02 -0.72 -5.79
C TYR A 204 -15.94 -1.04 -6.96
N ARG A 205 -17.26 -0.90 -6.78
CA ARG A 205 -18.24 -1.16 -7.86
C ARG A 205 -18.01 -0.26 -9.09
N GLN A 206 -17.58 1.00 -8.89
CA GLN A 206 -17.23 1.88 -10.01
C GLN A 206 -15.97 1.40 -10.72
N LEU A 207 -14.93 0.97 -9.99
CA LEU A 207 -13.72 0.41 -10.59
C LEU A 207 -14.01 -0.86 -11.36
N LEU A 208 -14.82 -1.75 -10.80
CA LEU A 208 -15.24 -2.99 -11.46
C LEU A 208 -16.06 -2.72 -12.73
N SER A 209 -16.99 -1.78 -12.69
CA SER A 209 -17.78 -1.37 -13.86
C SER A 209 -16.91 -0.81 -14.98
N LEU A 210 -15.90 -0.01 -14.62
CA LEU A 210 -14.91 0.54 -15.56
C LEU A 210 -14.08 -0.57 -16.21
N SER A 211 -13.53 -1.48 -15.39
CA SER A 211 -12.77 -2.64 -15.85
C SER A 211 -13.57 -3.52 -16.81
N GLN A 212 -14.83 -3.85 -16.46
CA GLN A 212 -15.71 -4.65 -17.30
C GLN A 212 -16.05 -3.96 -18.64
N ALA A 213 -16.31 -2.64 -18.60
CA ALA A 213 -16.56 -1.86 -19.80
C ALA A 213 -15.32 -1.83 -20.72
N TYR A 214 -14.11 -1.78 -20.17
CA TYR A 214 -12.87 -1.86 -20.93
C TYR A 214 -12.75 -3.18 -21.71
N GLN A 215 -13.11 -4.31 -21.10
CA GLN A 215 -13.03 -5.62 -21.75
C GLN A 215 -13.94 -5.73 -22.98
N THR A 216 -14.98 -4.91 -23.06
CA THR A 216 -15.91 -4.89 -24.23
C THR A 216 -15.43 -4.00 -25.37
N LEU A 217 -14.37 -3.21 -25.17
CA LEU A 217 -13.81 -2.35 -26.22
C LEU A 217 -13.26 -3.18 -27.39
N ARG A 218 -13.69 -2.82 -28.58
CA ARG A 218 -13.19 -3.39 -29.84
C ARG A 218 -12.34 -2.33 -30.56
N GLY A 219 -11.07 -2.63 -30.75
CA GLY A 219 -10.12 -1.79 -31.49
C GLY A 219 -9.30 -0.83 -30.60
N ASP A 220 -8.03 -0.74 -30.93
CA ASP A 220 -7.02 -0.06 -30.09
C ASP A 220 -7.03 1.48 -30.22
N LYS A 221 -7.59 2.01 -31.30
CA LYS A 221 -7.47 3.43 -31.67
C LYS A 221 -8.21 4.44 -30.75
N GLN A 222 -9.00 3.99 -29.77
CA GLN A 222 -9.83 4.86 -28.92
C GLN A 222 -9.57 4.71 -27.42
N VAL A 223 -8.58 3.92 -27.02
CA VAL A 223 -8.35 3.58 -25.59
C VAL A 223 -8.12 4.83 -24.74
N ALA A 224 -7.28 5.77 -25.17
CA ALA A 224 -7.00 6.98 -24.41
C ALA A 224 -8.24 7.85 -24.20
N ALA A 225 -9.00 8.11 -25.27
CA ALA A 225 -10.23 8.89 -25.18
C ALA A 225 -11.31 8.18 -24.34
N TRP A 226 -11.39 6.85 -24.49
CA TRP A 226 -12.27 6.05 -23.67
C TRP A 226 -11.90 6.10 -22.19
N CYS A 227 -10.61 5.96 -21.84
CA CYS A 227 -10.14 6.04 -20.45
C CYS A 227 -10.54 7.37 -19.81
N LEU A 228 -10.30 8.49 -20.49
CA LEU A 228 -10.70 9.82 -20.01
C LEU A 228 -12.22 9.92 -19.77
N ALA A 229 -13.01 9.42 -20.71
CA ALA A 229 -14.48 9.41 -20.57
C ALA A 229 -14.94 8.51 -19.42
N ALA A 230 -14.30 7.34 -19.24
CA ALA A 230 -14.61 6.40 -18.19
C ALA A 230 -14.23 6.94 -16.79
N GLU A 231 -13.06 7.56 -16.67
CA GLU A 231 -12.61 8.27 -15.45
C GLU A 231 -13.61 9.37 -15.06
N HIS A 232 -14.00 10.19 -16.03
CA HIS A 232 -14.98 11.26 -15.81
C HIS A 232 -16.35 10.72 -15.38
N ASN A 233 -16.84 9.67 -16.05
CA ASN A 233 -18.11 9.04 -15.70
C ASN A 233 -18.08 8.42 -14.30
N ALA A 234 -17.01 7.73 -13.93
CA ALA A 234 -16.87 7.13 -12.61
C ALA A 234 -16.83 8.22 -11.53
N THR A 235 -16.06 9.30 -11.76
CA THR A 235 -16.00 10.47 -10.87
C THR A 235 -17.39 11.08 -10.68
N ARG A 236 -18.13 11.35 -11.78
CA ARG A 236 -19.48 11.91 -11.71
C ARG A 236 -20.42 11.03 -10.89
N ARG A 237 -20.44 9.70 -11.15
CA ARG A 237 -21.30 8.76 -10.42
C ARG A 237 -20.99 8.70 -8.93
N LEU A 238 -19.71 8.72 -8.55
CA LEU A 238 -19.30 8.77 -7.15
C LEU A 238 -19.77 10.08 -6.51
N THR A 239 -19.61 11.21 -7.19
CA THR A 239 -20.08 12.53 -6.71
C THR A 239 -21.58 12.55 -6.50
N GLU A 240 -22.38 11.99 -7.43
CA GLU A 240 -23.83 11.83 -7.31
C GLU A 240 -24.24 10.97 -6.10
N LEU A 241 -23.37 10.04 -5.67
CA LEU A 241 -23.55 9.21 -4.47
C LEU A 241 -23.05 9.89 -3.17
N GLY A 242 -22.62 11.15 -3.26
CA GLY A 242 -22.17 11.95 -2.11
C GLY A 242 -20.70 11.80 -1.75
N TRP A 243 -19.86 11.27 -2.66
CA TRP A 243 -18.40 11.21 -2.47
C TRP A 243 -17.73 12.50 -2.92
N GLN A 244 -16.65 12.86 -2.24
CA GLN A 244 -15.68 13.86 -2.70
C GLN A 244 -14.51 13.13 -3.33
N VAL A 245 -14.46 13.14 -4.66
CA VAL A 245 -13.47 12.36 -5.42
C VAL A 245 -12.19 13.17 -5.61
N ASP A 246 -11.07 12.64 -5.15
CA ASP A 246 -9.75 13.21 -5.42
C ASP A 246 -9.32 12.83 -6.84
N TYR A 247 -9.38 11.54 -7.16
CA TYR A 247 -9.13 11.03 -8.51
C TYR A 247 -9.78 9.65 -8.74
N VAL A 248 -10.09 9.39 -10.00
CA VAL A 248 -10.24 8.05 -10.59
C VAL A 248 -9.35 8.06 -11.82
N SER A 249 -8.38 7.17 -11.92
CA SER A 249 -7.36 7.24 -12.98
C SER A 249 -6.97 5.87 -13.48
N VAL A 250 -7.00 5.69 -14.80
CA VAL A 250 -6.49 4.50 -15.51
C VAL A 250 -5.03 4.72 -15.84
N ARG A 251 -4.18 3.79 -15.44
CA ARG A 251 -2.72 3.88 -15.58
C ARG A 251 -2.14 2.56 -16.05
N ARG A 252 -0.92 2.62 -16.58
CA ARG A 252 -0.10 1.43 -16.84
C ARG A 252 0.34 0.81 -15.51
N ARG A 253 0.31 -0.51 -15.40
CA ARG A 253 0.77 -1.21 -14.20
C ARG A 253 2.25 -1.01 -13.92
N VAL A 254 3.05 -0.85 -14.97
CA VAL A 254 4.52 -0.84 -14.87
C VAL A 254 5.07 0.44 -14.24
N ASP A 255 4.50 1.61 -14.57
CA ASP A 255 5.07 2.92 -14.25
C ASP A 255 4.03 3.99 -13.85
N LEU A 256 2.77 3.62 -13.82
CA LEU A 256 1.64 4.52 -13.52
C LEU A 256 1.52 5.70 -14.49
N GLU A 257 2.11 5.60 -15.69
CA GLU A 257 1.89 6.57 -16.75
C GLU A 257 0.51 6.40 -17.42
N PRO A 258 0.03 7.38 -18.18
CA PRO A 258 -1.21 7.23 -18.94
C PRO A 258 -1.23 5.99 -19.83
N PRO A 259 -2.41 5.44 -20.18
CA PRO A 259 -2.55 4.18 -20.93
C PRO A 259 -2.22 4.31 -22.44
N ILE A 260 -1.23 5.09 -22.76
CA ILE A 260 -0.68 5.32 -24.10
C ILE A 260 0.83 5.15 -24.08
N ASP A 261 1.43 4.74 -25.18
CA ASP A 261 2.88 4.71 -25.33
C ASP A 261 3.45 6.09 -25.72
N SER A 262 4.75 6.17 -25.90
CA SER A 262 5.45 7.41 -26.32
C SER A 262 5.04 7.93 -27.71
N GLN A 263 4.34 7.12 -28.51
CA GLN A 263 3.84 7.47 -29.83
C GLN A 263 2.33 7.79 -29.81
N GLY A 264 1.72 7.82 -28.61
CA GLY A 264 0.28 8.04 -28.43
C GLY A 264 -0.58 6.83 -28.81
N GLN A 265 0.03 5.64 -28.98
CA GLN A 265 -0.71 4.41 -29.29
C GLN A 265 -1.16 3.72 -28.01
N PRO A 266 -2.31 3.02 -28.05
CA PRO A 266 -2.80 2.24 -26.93
C PRO A 266 -1.85 1.11 -26.55
N ILE A 267 -1.79 0.80 -25.26
CA ILE A 267 -0.99 -0.29 -24.72
C ILE A 267 -1.81 -1.58 -24.68
N ALA A 268 -1.11 -2.71 -24.64
CA ALA A 268 -1.74 -4.03 -24.58
C ALA A 268 -2.75 -4.14 -23.42
N LYS A 269 -3.85 -4.83 -23.67
CA LYS A 269 -4.81 -5.26 -22.63
C LYS A 269 -4.04 -6.06 -21.56
N ASP A 270 -4.56 -6.10 -20.36
CA ASP A 270 -3.96 -6.76 -19.18
C ASP A 270 -2.73 -6.08 -18.57
N SER A 271 -2.40 -4.85 -19.02
CA SER A 271 -1.31 -4.05 -18.47
C SER A 271 -1.76 -2.77 -17.76
N LEU A 272 -3.06 -2.66 -17.52
CA LEU A 272 -3.67 -1.48 -16.93
C LEU A 272 -4.13 -1.72 -15.48
N VAL A 273 -4.21 -0.63 -14.75
CA VAL A 273 -4.79 -0.55 -13.41
C VAL A 273 -5.63 0.72 -13.32
N VAL A 274 -6.82 0.64 -12.77
CA VAL A 274 -7.57 1.81 -12.35
C VAL A 274 -7.32 2.03 -10.85
N LEU A 275 -6.95 3.27 -10.48
CA LEU A 275 -6.75 3.68 -9.10
C LEU A 275 -7.74 4.79 -8.77
N ALA A 276 -8.23 4.79 -7.54
CA ALA A 276 -9.10 5.85 -7.05
C ALA A 276 -8.81 6.23 -5.61
N ALA A 277 -9.01 7.51 -5.30
CA ALA A 277 -9.09 8.03 -3.96
C ALA A 277 -10.29 8.96 -3.84
N ALA A 278 -11.06 8.78 -2.79
CA ALA A 278 -12.25 9.59 -2.55
C ALA A 278 -12.62 9.61 -1.06
N LYS A 279 -13.24 10.69 -0.61
CA LYS A 279 -13.79 10.82 0.75
C LYS A 279 -15.27 10.52 0.76
N LEU A 280 -15.67 9.71 1.74
CA LEU A 280 -17.07 9.51 2.12
C LEU A 280 -17.25 10.05 3.54
N GLY A 281 -18.00 11.13 3.70
CA GLY A 281 -17.99 11.89 4.92
C GLY A 281 -16.59 12.44 5.23
N GLN A 282 -16.04 12.08 6.39
CA GLN A 282 -14.68 12.47 6.78
C GLN A 282 -13.62 11.41 6.42
N THR A 283 -14.04 10.22 6.01
CA THR A 283 -13.12 9.09 5.79
C THR A 283 -12.65 9.06 4.33
N ARG A 284 -11.33 9.22 4.14
CA ARG A 284 -10.69 9.05 2.84
C ARG A 284 -10.38 7.59 2.59
N LEU A 285 -10.89 7.04 1.51
CA LEU A 285 -10.69 5.66 1.08
C LEU A 285 -9.92 5.64 -0.25
N ILE A 286 -9.08 4.64 -0.40
CA ILE A 286 -8.38 4.34 -1.67
C ILE A 286 -8.71 2.92 -2.10
N ASP A 287 -8.74 2.70 -3.39
CA ASP A 287 -8.91 1.38 -3.98
C ASP A 287 -8.28 1.33 -5.38
N ASN A 288 -8.07 0.13 -5.88
CA ASN A 288 -7.58 -0.11 -7.24
C ASN A 288 -8.04 -1.46 -7.77
N LEU A 289 -7.95 -1.63 -9.08
CA LEU A 289 -8.25 -2.88 -9.77
C LEU A 289 -7.38 -2.99 -11.02
N GLU A 290 -6.64 -4.10 -11.14
CA GLU A 290 -5.90 -4.46 -12.35
C GLU A 290 -6.82 -5.06 -13.42
N PHE A 291 -6.59 -4.78 -14.69
CA PHE A 291 -7.35 -5.32 -15.81
C PHE A 291 -6.59 -5.17 -17.15
#